data_af5ada3aeec8f6d7d6da42fb586eb3d6
#
_entry.id   af5ada3aeec8f6d7d6da42fb586eb3d6
#
_cell.length_a   1.000
_cell.length_b   1.000
_cell.length_c   1.000
_cell.angle_alpha   90.00
_cell.angle_beta   90.00
_cell.angle_gamma   90.00
#
_symmetry.space_group_name_H-M   'P 1'
#
loop_
_entity.id
_entity.type
_entity.pdbx_description
1 polymer ?
#
loop_
_entity_poly.entity_id
_entity_poly.type
_entity_poly.pdbx_seq_one_letter_code
_entity_poly.pdbx_strand_id
1 'polypeptide(L)'
;MKLSRRQFGMTIGAGAIAAAYGRPGWAQQPIIIKYSHVVANDTPKGKGALKFKELAEKYTNGKVKVEVYPNSTLYKDKEEIEALQLGSVQMLGPSTAKFAPLGAKEFEALDLPWLFKDDETYGSAMKGPLGTWLFKKLESKGILGLAYWDNGFHMVSANKPLINPSDFQGLKIRISGSKIADRYFRDMGSIPQIMAFSEVYQALQTGVVDGCENTPSNYFTQKFHEVQKDITVSYHAHLQYAVIVNAKFWKALPADVRGQAEKAMNEATDYTNSIAQKENEEALAEIKKSGKTTLHYLTDAQKVAWQNAMHPTYAWAKSRVGGEVLDLIAKELNVKMN
;
A
#
# COMPACT_ATOMS: atom_id res chain seq x y z
N MET A 1 58.95 22.90 64.04
CA MET A 1 58.93 22.01 65.24
C MET A 1 58.23 20.70 64.74
N LYS A 2 58.94 19.58 64.81
CA LYS A 2 58.51 18.23 64.49
C LYS A 2 57.55 17.68 65.52
N LEU A 3 56.61 16.86 65.18
CA LEU A 3 56.05 15.75 65.94
C LEU A 3 54.97 15.12 65.06
N SER A 4 55.12 13.97 64.48
CA SER A 4 55.36 12.61 64.90
C SER A 4 54.04 11.79 64.97
N ARG A 5 54.05 10.74 64.15
CA ARG A 5 53.14 9.61 64.07
C ARG A 5 52.89 8.93 65.43
N ARG A 6 51.70 8.43 65.68
CA ARG A 6 51.40 7.03 66.10
C ARG A 6 50.08 6.92 66.86
N GLN A 7 49.28 5.99 66.37
CA GLN A 7 48.55 4.93 67.08
C GLN A 7 47.29 5.28 67.90
N PHE A 8 46.22 4.70 67.45
CA PHE A 8 45.32 3.72 68.15
C PHE A 8 44.22 3.42 67.17
N GLY A 9 43.90 2.28 66.75
CA GLY A 9 43.78 0.94 67.31
C GLY A 9 42.30 0.56 67.48
N MET A 10 41.81 -0.32 66.59
CA MET A 10 40.75 -1.31 66.72
C MET A 10 39.40 -0.92 67.39
N THR A 11 38.34 -1.01 66.69
CA THR A 11 37.26 -1.97 67.04
C THR A 11 36.43 -2.39 65.80
N ILE A 12 36.26 -3.67 65.71
CA ILE A 12 35.53 -4.45 64.71
C ILE A 12 34.03 -4.20 64.88
N GLY A 13 33.37 -3.88 63.76
CA GLY A 13 31.91 -3.91 63.66
C GLY A 13 31.54 -4.44 62.29
N ALA A 14 31.40 -5.77 62.18
CA ALA A 14 30.87 -6.42 60.98
C ALA A 14 29.38 -6.07 60.83
N GLY A 15 29.10 -5.20 59.86
CA GLY A 15 27.77 -4.95 59.35
C GLY A 15 27.78 -5.10 57.83
N ALA A 16 27.59 -6.33 57.38
CA ALA A 16 27.36 -6.61 55.97
C ALA A 16 26.00 -6.05 55.54
N ILE A 17 25.95 -4.78 55.16
CA ILE A 17 24.82 -4.25 54.40
C ILE A 17 25.10 -4.64 52.96
N ALA A 18 24.52 -5.75 52.52
CA ALA A 18 24.35 -6.08 51.12
C ALA A 18 23.43 -5.00 50.51
N ALA A 19 24.02 -3.89 50.07
CA ALA A 19 23.34 -2.97 49.19
C ALA A 19 23.10 -3.71 47.87
N ALA A 20 21.91 -4.29 47.76
CA ALA A 20 21.37 -4.71 46.48
C ALA A 20 21.22 -3.45 45.62
N TYR A 21 22.33 -3.04 45.02
CA TYR A 21 22.27 -2.14 43.88
C TYR A 21 21.56 -2.91 42.76
N GLY A 22 20.23 -2.83 42.78
CA GLY A 22 19.44 -3.11 41.60
C GLY A 22 20.06 -2.27 40.49
N ARG A 23 20.78 -2.93 39.58
CA ARG A 23 21.21 -2.29 38.32
C ARG A 23 19.95 -1.68 37.77
N PRO A 24 19.90 -0.34 37.55
CA PRO A 24 18.83 0.21 36.75
C PRO A 24 18.86 -0.57 35.45
N GLY A 25 17.81 -1.38 35.20
CA GLY A 25 17.68 -2.06 33.95
C GLY A 25 17.77 -0.98 32.89
N TRP A 26 18.85 -0.99 32.12
CA TRP A 26 18.94 -0.15 30.93
C TRP A 26 17.75 -0.50 30.10
N ALA A 27 16.74 0.36 30.07
CA ALA A 27 15.59 0.17 29.21
C ALA A 27 16.17 0.04 27.80
N GLN A 28 16.11 -1.17 27.26
CA GLN A 28 16.60 -1.43 25.92
C GLN A 28 15.87 -0.47 25.00
N GLN A 29 16.62 0.34 24.24
CA GLN A 29 16.02 1.29 23.33
C GLN A 29 15.05 0.57 22.38
N PRO A 30 13.86 1.11 22.15
CA PRO A 30 12.89 0.45 21.30
C PRO A 30 13.43 0.28 19.87
N ILE A 31 13.08 -0.82 19.24
CA ILE A 31 13.36 -1.06 17.84
C ILE A 31 12.43 -0.15 17.03
N ILE A 32 12.99 0.73 16.22
CA ILE A 32 12.21 1.66 15.40
C ILE A 32 11.82 0.99 14.07
N ILE A 33 10.53 0.98 13.76
CA ILE A 33 10.00 0.62 12.45
C ILE A 33 9.45 1.88 11.80
N LYS A 34 10.19 2.44 10.86
CA LYS A 34 9.69 3.51 10.00
C LYS A 34 8.77 2.89 8.95
N TYR A 35 7.49 3.27 8.98
CA TYR A 35 6.48 2.85 8.02
C TYR A 35 6.08 4.05 7.15
N SER A 36 6.52 4.07 5.90
CA SER A 36 6.20 5.14 4.94
C SER A 36 5.09 4.70 3.99
N HIS A 37 4.18 5.62 3.68
CA HIS A 37 3.17 5.43 2.64
C HIS A 37 2.75 6.75 2.00
N VAL A 38 2.15 6.67 0.80
CA VAL A 38 1.91 7.87 -0.03
C VAL A 38 0.52 8.47 0.12
N VAL A 39 -0.39 7.81 0.84
CA VAL A 39 -1.78 8.28 1.02
C VAL A 39 -1.97 8.98 2.38
N ALA A 40 -3.11 9.65 2.56
CA ALA A 40 -3.48 10.27 3.82
C ALA A 40 -3.81 9.23 4.91
N ASN A 41 -3.72 9.63 6.18
CA ASN A 41 -4.03 8.75 7.32
C ASN A 41 -5.50 8.36 7.42
N ASP A 42 -6.39 9.12 6.83
CA ASP A 42 -7.84 8.90 6.81
C ASP A 42 -8.33 8.00 5.65
N THR A 43 -7.40 7.42 4.89
CA THR A 43 -7.71 6.34 3.94
C THR A 43 -7.70 4.96 4.62
N PRO A 44 -8.30 3.90 4.04
CA PRO A 44 -8.20 2.54 4.58
C PRO A 44 -6.76 2.13 4.90
N LYS A 45 -5.83 2.33 3.97
CA LYS A 45 -4.40 2.05 4.18
C LYS A 45 -3.78 2.89 5.31
N GLY A 46 -4.09 4.18 5.37
CA GLY A 46 -3.59 5.05 6.44
C GLY A 46 -4.07 4.62 7.82
N LYS A 47 -5.37 4.31 7.94
CA LYS A 47 -5.97 3.75 9.17
C LYS A 47 -5.35 2.40 9.54
N GLY A 48 -5.11 1.54 8.55
CA GLY A 48 -4.42 0.26 8.72
C GLY A 48 -2.99 0.42 9.26
N ALA A 49 -2.23 1.38 8.73
CA ALA A 49 -0.87 1.68 9.22
C ALA A 49 -0.88 2.16 10.68
N LEU A 50 -1.83 3.01 11.06
CA LEU A 50 -2.02 3.46 12.44
C LEU A 50 -2.47 2.31 13.34
N LYS A 51 -3.33 1.41 12.84
CA LYS A 51 -3.76 0.21 13.58
C LYS A 51 -2.60 -0.76 13.81
N PHE A 52 -1.77 -0.98 12.80
CA PHE A 52 -0.54 -1.76 12.97
C PHE A 52 0.38 -1.13 14.03
N LYS A 53 0.59 0.19 13.99
CA LYS A 53 1.36 0.91 15.00
C LYS A 53 0.84 0.64 16.42
N GLU A 54 -0.46 0.85 16.64
CA GLU A 54 -1.12 0.63 17.93
C GLU A 54 -0.89 -0.80 18.45
N LEU A 55 -1.15 -1.79 17.59
CA LEU A 55 -1.09 -3.20 17.96
C LEU A 55 0.35 -3.69 18.16
N ALA A 56 1.27 -3.30 17.29
CA ALA A 56 2.68 -3.68 17.38
C ALA A 56 3.34 -3.13 18.65
N GLU A 57 3.12 -1.85 18.95
CA GLU A 57 3.63 -1.23 20.19
C GLU A 57 3.02 -1.89 21.44
N LYS A 58 1.72 -2.20 21.43
CA LYS A 58 1.01 -2.88 22.52
C LYS A 58 1.52 -4.31 22.72
N TYR A 59 1.59 -5.12 21.68
CA TYR A 59 1.92 -6.55 21.81
C TYR A 59 3.39 -6.77 22.17
N THR A 60 4.26 -5.90 21.70
CA THR A 60 5.70 -5.95 22.05
C THR A 60 6.01 -5.29 23.40
N ASN A 61 5.01 -4.80 24.15
CA ASN A 61 5.19 -4.04 25.38
C ASN A 61 6.20 -2.89 25.21
N GLY A 62 6.10 -2.17 24.09
CA GLY A 62 6.97 -1.03 23.75
C GLY A 62 8.39 -1.39 23.30
N LYS A 63 8.72 -2.69 23.11
CA LYS A 63 10.01 -3.08 22.51
C LYS A 63 10.13 -2.63 21.05
N VAL A 64 9.01 -2.44 20.36
CA VAL A 64 8.92 -1.84 19.03
C VAL A 64 8.22 -0.50 19.15
N LYS A 65 8.72 0.49 18.40
CA LYS A 65 8.06 1.76 18.13
C LYS A 65 7.87 1.93 16.63
N VAL A 66 6.62 2.14 16.19
CA VAL A 66 6.30 2.34 14.78
C VAL A 66 6.12 3.83 14.51
N GLU A 67 6.90 4.35 13.59
CA GLU A 67 6.80 5.73 13.11
C GLU A 67 6.14 5.73 11.74
N VAL A 68 4.88 6.20 11.67
CA VAL A 68 4.12 6.26 10.42
C VAL A 68 4.34 7.59 9.71
N TYR A 69 4.72 7.53 8.44
CA TYR A 69 5.00 8.67 7.57
C TYR A 69 4.02 8.68 6.39
N PRO A 70 2.86 9.37 6.50
CA PRO A 70 1.84 9.43 5.45
C PRO A 70 2.18 10.48 4.38
N ASN A 71 1.35 10.53 3.32
CA ASN A 71 1.37 11.59 2.28
C ASN A 71 2.73 11.80 1.63
N SER A 72 3.51 10.73 1.42
CA SER A 72 4.87 10.82 0.85
C SER A 72 5.83 11.73 1.63
N THR A 73 5.60 11.92 2.95
CA THR A 73 6.42 12.83 3.78
C THR A 73 7.85 12.33 4.01
N LEU A 74 8.09 11.03 3.86
CA LEU A 74 9.44 10.46 3.96
C LEU A 74 10.00 10.11 2.57
N TYR A 75 9.25 9.37 1.76
CA TYR A 75 9.60 9.00 0.38
C TYR A 75 8.40 9.09 -0.54
N LYS A 76 8.63 9.50 -1.80
CA LYS A 76 7.66 9.38 -2.88
C LYS A 76 7.60 7.93 -3.38
N ASP A 77 6.50 7.55 -4.02
CA ASP A 77 6.26 6.19 -4.51
C ASP A 77 7.22 5.72 -5.63
N LYS A 78 8.05 6.60 -6.17
CA LYS A 78 9.13 6.23 -7.11
C LYS A 78 10.42 5.81 -6.40
N GLU A 79 10.63 6.26 -5.16
CA GLU A 79 11.89 6.15 -4.42
C GLU A 79 11.77 5.20 -3.21
N GLU A 80 10.55 4.99 -2.71
CA GLU A 80 10.31 4.30 -1.44
C GLU A 80 10.83 2.86 -1.43
N ILE A 81 10.73 2.13 -2.55
CA ILE A 81 11.17 0.73 -2.59
C ILE A 81 12.69 0.62 -2.56
N GLU A 82 13.42 1.50 -3.25
CA GLU A 82 14.87 1.54 -3.17
C GLU A 82 15.33 1.89 -1.74
N ALA A 83 14.67 2.87 -1.10
CA ALA A 83 14.92 3.23 0.29
C ALA A 83 14.68 2.04 1.25
N LEU A 84 13.65 1.21 0.99
CA LEU A 84 13.41 -0.03 1.72
C LEU A 84 14.55 -1.03 1.54
N GLN A 85 14.99 -1.27 0.30
CA GLN A 85 16.08 -2.20 0.01
C GLN A 85 17.40 -1.78 0.66
N LEU A 86 17.68 -0.47 0.69
CA LEU A 86 18.85 0.11 1.37
C LEU A 86 18.71 0.11 2.92
N GLY A 87 17.51 -0.15 3.45
CA GLY A 87 17.25 -0.17 4.90
C GLY A 87 17.03 1.21 5.52
N SER A 88 16.89 2.27 4.71
CA SER A 88 16.59 3.63 5.19
C SER A 88 15.17 3.76 5.74
N VAL A 89 14.28 2.91 5.31
CA VAL A 89 12.92 2.68 5.83
C VAL A 89 12.72 1.18 6.02
N GLN A 90 11.94 0.76 7.03
CA GLN A 90 11.79 -0.64 7.38
C GLN A 90 10.55 -1.28 6.79
N MET A 91 9.48 -0.49 6.58
CA MET A 91 8.18 -0.96 6.13
C MET A 91 7.54 0.03 5.15
N LEU A 92 6.87 -0.49 4.14
CA LEU A 92 6.12 0.26 3.13
C LEU A 92 4.77 -0.40 2.86
N GLY A 93 3.86 0.37 2.24
CA GLY A 93 2.60 -0.13 1.68
C GLY A 93 2.38 0.34 0.24
N PRO A 94 3.25 -0.01 -0.74
CA PRO A 94 3.08 0.41 -2.12
C PRO A 94 1.91 -0.29 -2.81
N SER A 95 1.39 0.33 -3.88
CA SER A 95 0.59 -0.39 -4.88
C SER A 95 1.43 -1.49 -5.53
N THR A 96 0.80 -2.63 -5.78
CA THR A 96 1.45 -3.80 -6.41
C THR A 96 2.03 -3.50 -7.79
N ALA A 97 1.49 -2.50 -8.51
CA ALA A 97 2.05 -1.98 -9.77
C ALA A 97 3.50 -1.48 -9.65
N LYS A 98 3.99 -1.21 -8.44
CA LYS A 98 5.36 -0.71 -8.20
C LYS A 98 6.43 -1.79 -8.19
N PHE A 99 6.08 -3.08 -8.28
CA PHE A 99 7.05 -4.16 -8.24
C PHE A 99 7.62 -4.56 -9.61
N ALA A 100 6.95 -4.21 -10.69
CA ALA A 100 7.42 -4.53 -12.04
C ALA A 100 8.81 -3.97 -12.38
N PRO A 101 9.18 -2.72 -12.00
CA PRO A 101 10.54 -2.20 -12.20
C PRO A 101 11.62 -3.01 -11.47
N LEU A 102 11.28 -3.73 -10.39
CA LEU A 102 12.18 -4.62 -9.67
C LEU A 102 12.35 -5.99 -10.36
N GLY A 103 11.65 -6.22 -11.47
CA GLY A 103 11.61 -7.49 -12.19
C GLY A 103 10.52 -8.46 -11.70
N ALA A 104 9.63 -8.04 -10.79
CA ALA A 104 8.46 -8.81 -10.36
C ALA A 104 7.20 -8.37 -11.15
N LYS A 105 7.28 -8.50 -12.46
CA LYS A 105 6.24 -8.05 -13.40
C LYS A 105 4.93 -8.83 -13.30
N GLU A 106 4.95 -9.98 -12.68
CA GLU A 106 3.79 -10.84 -12.43
C GLU A 106 2.71 -10.14 -11.59
N PHE A 107 3.11 -9.23 -10.71
CA PHE A 107 2.17 -8.42 -9.93
C PHE A 107 1.25 -7.54 -10.79
N GLU A 108 1.67 -7.15 -11.99
CA GLU A 108 0.83 -6.38 -12.90
C GLU A 108 -0.40 -7.16 -13.39
N ALA A 109 -0.41 -8.51 -13.28
CA ALA A 109 -1.58 -9.32 -13.61
C ALA A 109 -2.81 -8.97 -12.74
N LEU A 110 -2.58 -8.45 -11.53
CA LEU A 110 -3.64 -8.01 -10.63
C LEU A 110 -4.37 -6.75 -11.11
N ASP A 111 -3.79 -6.02 -12.06
CA ASP A 111 -4.37 -4.81 -12.65
C ASP A 111 -5.21 -5.11 -13.92
N LEU A 112 -5.41 -6.40 -14.26
CA LEU A 112 -6.28 -6.76 -15.38
C LEU A 112 -7.70 -6.23 -15.15
N PRO A 113 -8.31 -5.59 -16.16
CA PRO A 113 -9.63 -4.98 -16.00
C PRO A 113 -10.70 -6.03 -15.71
N TRP A 114 -11.56 -5.75 -14.72
CA TRP A 114 -12.62 -6.68 -14.22
C TRP A 114 -12.12 -8.05 -13.81
N LEU A 115 -10.86 -8.17 -13.37
CA LEU A 115 -10.28 -9.42 -12.88
C LEU A 115 -11.01 -9.92 -11.63
N PHE A 116 -11.24 -9.03 -10.68
CA PHE A 116 -11.96 -9.35 -9.45
C PHE A 116 -13.41 -8.89 -9.56
N LYS A 117 -14.32 -9.78 -9.18
CA LYS A 117 -15.75 -9.49 -9.18
C LYS A 117 -16.15 -8.55 -8.03
N ASP A 118 -15.55 -8.76 -6.87
CA ASP A 118 -15.83 -8.08 -5.62
C ASP A 118 -14.62 -8.19 -4.67
N ASP A 119 -14.69 -7.49 -3.54
CA ASP A 119 -13.63 -7.46 -2.52
C ASP A 119 -13.44 -8.84 -1.85
N GLU A 120 -14.49 -9.66 -1.75
CA GLU A 120 -14.41 -11.03 -1.21
C GLU A 120 -13.57 -11.92 -2.12
N THR A 121 -13.81 -11.86 -3.43
CA THR A 121 -13.03 -12.59 -4.45
C THR A 121 -11.57 -12.19 -4.41
N TYR A 122 -11.29 -10.88 -4.32
CA TYR A 122 -9.94 -10.36 -4.14
C TYR A 122 -9.29 -10.90 -2.85
N GLY A 123 -9.98 -10.74 -1.72
CA GLY A 123 -9.47 -11.12 -0.40
C GLY A 123 -9.14 -12.61 -0.32
N SER A 124 -10.00 -13.46 -0.90
CA SER A 124 -9.79 -14.92 -0.96
C SER A 124 -8.57 -15.28 -1.81
N ALA A 125 -8.40 -14.67 -2.99
CA ALA A 125 -7.26 -14.91 -3.87
C ALA A 125 -5.93 -14.48 -3.23
N MET A 126 -5.91 -13.34 -2.53
CA MET A 126 -4.69 -12.83 -1.89
C MET A 126 -4.31 -13.59 -0.62
N LYS A 127 -5.26 -14.16 0.10
CA LYS A 127 -5.01 -15.08 1.23
C LYS A 127 -4.58 -16.48 0.76
N GLY A 128 -4.81 -16.80 -0.50
CA GLY A 128 -4.57 -18.09 -1.12
C GLY A 128 -3.15 -18.28 -1.71
N PRO A 129 -2.99 -19.35 -2.51
CA PRO A 129 -1.74 -19.67 -3.22
C PRO A 129 -1.23 -18.54 -4.11
N LEU A 130 -2.11 -17.77 -4.76
CA LEU A 130 -1.73 -16.64 -5.62
C LEU A 130 -0.95 -15.57 -4.85
N GLY A 131 -1.49 -15.09 -3.73
CA GLY A 131 -0.82 -14.08 -2.91
C GLY A 131 0.53 -14.58 -2.39
N THR A 132 0.59 -15.83 -1.91
CA THR A 132 1.83 -16.44 -1.43
C THR A 132 2.87 -16.56 -2.56
N TRP A 133 2.46 -17.00 -3.73
CA TRP A 133 3.33 -17.15 -4.89
C TRP A 133 3.91 -15.81 -5.36
N LEU A 134 3.08 -14.78 -5.39
CA LEU A 134 3.51 -13.42 -5.74
C LEU A 134 4.54 -12.88 -4.74
N PHE A 135 4.33 -13.02 -3.44
CA PHE A 135 5.31 -12.55 -2.44
C PHE A 135 6.66 -13.23 -2.55
N LYS A 136 6.72 -14.51 -2.93
CA LYS A 136 7.99 -15.21 -3.17
C LYS A 136 8.85 -14.54 -4.25
N LYS A 137 8.24 -13.87 -5.25
CA LYS A 137 8.96 -13.13 -6.28
C LYS A 137 9.75 -11.93 -5.73
N LEU A 138 9.39 -11.42 -4.54
CA LEU A 138 10.07 -10.30 -3.89
C LEU A 138 11.26 -10.73 -3.02
N GLU A 139 11.31 -11.98 -2.58
CA GLU A 139 12.35 -12.46 -1.65
C GLU A 139 13.76 -12.30 -2.21
N SER A 140 13.97 -12.61 -3.51
CA SER A 140 15.24 -12.42 -4.20
C SER A 140 15.67 -10.95 -4.33
N LYS A 141 14.76 -10.03 -4.05
CA LYS A 141 14.98 -8.57 -4.06
C LYS A 141 15.29 -8.02 -2.66
N GLY A 142 15.43 -8.89 -1.65
CA GLY A 142 15.64 -8.48 -0.26
C GLY A 142 14.38 -7.94 0.42
N ILE A 143 13.21 -8.27 -0.09
CA ILE A 143 11.90 -7.79 0.38
C ILE A 143 11.06 -8.98 0.84
N LEU A 144 10.39 -8.87 1.99
CA LEU A 144 9.37 -9.80 2.43
C LEU A 144 7.99 -9.13 2.37
N GLY A 145 7.02 -9.84 1.80
CA GLY A 145 5.61 -9.45 1.88
C GLY A 145 4.99 -9.93 3.20
N LEU A 146 4.25 -9.06 3.85
CA LEU A 146 3.54 -9.39 5.10
C LEU A 146 2.04 -9.51 4.91
N ALA A 147 1.44 -8.64 4.10
CA ALA A 147 0.00 -8.59 3.92
C ALA A 147 -0.39 -7.94 2.59
N TYR A 148 -1.59 -8.28 2.10
CA TYR A 148 -2.28 -7.53 1.05
C TYR A 148 -3.41 -6.73 1.68
N TRP A 149 -3.46 -5.44 1.35
CA TRP A 149 -4.50 -4.53 1.80
C TRP A 149 -5.37 -4.08 0.65
N ASP A 150 -6.67 -4.19 0.84
CA ASP A 150 -7.69 -3.73 -0.08
C ASP A 150 -7.81 -2.21 -0.06
N ASN A 151 -7.99 -1.61 -1.22
CA ASN A 151 -8.39 -0.19 -1.33
C ASN A 151 -9.57 0.01 -2.27
N GLY A 152 -10.20 -1.06 -2.73
CA GLY A 152 -11.40 -1.05 -3.56
C GLY A 152 -11.15 -0.84 -5.05
N PHE A 153 -12.23 -0.55 -5.76
CA PHE A 153 -12.24 -0.47 -7.23
C PHE A 153 -11.99 0.94 -7.74
N HIS A 154 -11.30 1.02 -8.89
CA HIS A 154 -10.99 2.27 -9.57
C HIS A 154 -12.21 2.91 -10.21
N MET A 155 -12.26 4.21 -10.10
CA MET A 155 -13.01 5.12 -10.97
C MET A 155 -12.02 5.86 -11.87
N VAL A 156 -12.51 6.57 -12.87
CA VAL A 156 -11.69 7.44 -13.71
C VAL A 156 -12.30 8.84 -13.79
N SER A 157 -11.46 9.87 -13.73
CA SER A 157 -11.89 11.27 -13.84
C SER A 157 -11.35 11.95 -15.07
N ALA A 158 -12.02 13.00 -15.52
CA ALA A 158 -11.56 13.95 -16.51
C ALA A 158 -12.31 15.29 -16.35
N ASN A 159 -11.99 16.27 -17.21
CA ASN A 159 -12.76 17.51 -17.31
C ASN A 159 -13.89 17.42 -18.37
N LYS A 160 -14.32 16.21 -18.69
CA LYS A 160 -15.49 15.85 -19.50
C LYS A 160 -15.99 14.46 -19.09
N PRO A 161 -17.26 14.11 -19.34
CA PRO A 161 -17.77 12.78 -19.14
C PRO A 161 -16.98 11.73 -19.96
N LEU A 162 -16.63 10.59 -19.33
CA LEU A 162 -15.99 9.44 -19.96
C LEU A 162 -16.97 8.25 -19.92
N ILE A 163 -17.86 8.21 -20.90
CA ILE A 163 -18.96 7.23 -20.97
C ILE A 163 -18.64 6.10 -21.95
N ASN A 164 -18.14 6.46 -23.11
CA ASN A 164 -17.80 5.51 -24.17
C ASN A 164 -16.27 5.39 -24.31
N PRO A 165 -15.73 4.27 -24.80
CA PRO A 165 -14.30 4.16 -25.07
C PRO A 165 -13.72 5.30 -25.94
N SER A 166 -14.49 5.79 -26.91
CA SER A 166 -14.09 6.92 -27.78
C SER A 166 -13.88 8.24 -27.02
N ASP A 167 -14.46 8.40 -25.83
CA ASP A 167 -14.30 9.62 -25.04
C ASP A 167 -12.88 9.76 -24.49
N PHE A 168 -12.10 8.67 -24.47
CA PHE A 168 -10.71 8.66 -24.02
C PHE A 168 -9.71 9.14 -25.06
N GLN A 169 -10.15 9.28 -26.33
CA GLN A 169 -9.25 9.60 -27.44
C GLN A 169 -8.39 10.83 -27.17
N GLY A 170 -7.07 10.65 -27.17
CA GLY A 170 -6.08 11.70 -27.01
C GLY A 170 -5.90 12.25 -25.61
N LEU A 171 -6.69 11.80 -24.60
CA LEU A 171 -6.56 12.26 -23.22
C LEU A 171 -5.31 11.72 -22.55
N LYS A 172 -4.62 12.57 -21.83
CA LYS A 172 -3.52 12.21 -20.94
C LYS A 172 -4.09 11.72 -19.60
N ILE A 173 -4.11 10.42 -19.39
CA ILE A 173 -4.62 9.82 -18.14
C ILE A 173 -3.45 9.42 -17.24
N ARG A 174 -3.42 9.95 -16.03
CA ARG A 174 -2.43 9.54 -15.04
C ARG A 174 -2.70 8.13 -14.55
N ILE A 175 -1.67 7.31 -14.53
CA ILE A 175 -1.66 5.95 -13.97
C ILE A 175 -0.54 5.80 -12.93
N SER A 176 -0.65 4.76 -12.07
CA SER A 176 0.32 4.51 -11.00
C SER A 176 1.64 3.89 -11.47
N GLY A 177 1.66 3.22 -12.64
CA GLY A 177 2.87 2.64 -13.22
C GLY A 177 2.73 1.26 -13.84
N SER A 178 1.57 0.62 -13.72
CA SER A 178 1.28 -0.67 -14.33
C SER A 178 1.31 -0.60 -15.86
N LYS A 179 1.98 -1.57 -16.49
CA LYS A 179 1.95 -1.70 -17.95
C LYS A 179 0.64 -2.31 -18.44
N ILE A 180 -0.08 -3.03 -17.59
CA ILE A 180 -1.44 -3.49 -17.87
C ILE A 180 -2.37 -2.26 -17.95
N ALA A 181 -2.28 -1.34 -16.97
CA ALA A 181 -3.05 -0.09 -17.01
C ALA A 181 -2.65 0.80 -18.21
N ASP A 182 -1.35 0.93 -18.50
CA ASP A 182 -0.87 1.63 -19.70
C ASP A 182 -1.51 1.02 -20.96
N ARG A 183 -1.61 -0.31 -21.04
CA ARG A 183 -2.15 -1.00 -22.21
C ARG A 183 -3.65 -0.76 -22.38
N TYR A 184 -4.49 -0.99 -21.38
CA TYR A 184 -5.93 -0.83 -21.56
C TYR A 184 -6.35 0.62 -21.80
N PHE A 185 -5.65 1.61 -21.24
CA PHE A 185 -5.92 3.00 -21.56
C PHE A 185 -5.51 3.36 -22.99
N ARG A 186 -4.41 2.79 -23.50
CA ARG A 186 -4.05 2.94 -24.93
C ARG A 186 -5.03 2.27 -25.86
N ASP A 187 -5.53 1.10 -25.49
CA ASP A 187 -6.55 0.39 -26.25
C ASP A 187 -7.84 1.22 -26.38
N MET A 188 -8.13 2.10 -25.40
CA MET A 188 -9.21 3.10 -25.47
C MET A 188 -8.79 4.42 -26.15
N GLY A 189 -7.57 4.54 -26.64
CA GLY A 189 -7.08 5.72 -27.38
C GLY A 189 -6.51 6.85 -26.53
N SER A 190 -6.32 6.67 -25.23
CA SER A 190 -5.69 7.68 -24.36
C SER A 190 -4.16 7.59 -24.37
N ILE A 191 -3.52 8.56 -23.75
CA ILE A 191 -2.07 8.70 -23.58
C ILE A 191 -1.73 8.59 -22.11
N PRO A 192 -1.49 7.36 -21.58
CA PRO A 192 -1.20 7.16 -20.16
C PRO A 192 0.08 7.87 -19.73
N GLN A 193 0.05 8.48 -18.54
CA GLN A 193 1.18 9.21 -17.96
C GLN A 193 1.51 8.63 -16.58
N ILE A 194 2.72 8.08 -16.40
CA ILE A 194 3.20 7.60 -15.12
C ILE A 194 3.71 8.77 -14.30
N MET A 195 3.10 8.98 -13.12
CA MET A 195 3.41 10.10 -12.24
C MET A 195 3.32 9.69 -10.78
N ALA A 196 4.19 10.26 -9.92
CA ALA A 196 4.14 10.05 -8.48
C ALA A 196 2.80 10.53 -7.90
N PHE A 197 2.28 9.81 -6.89
CA PHE A 197 0.95 10.09 -6.34
C PHE A 197 0.84 11.50 -5.77
N SER A 198 1.89 11.99 -5.09
CA SER A 198 1.96 13.35 -4.54
C SER A 198 1.95 14.48 -5.57
N GLU A 199 2.16 14.17 -6.85
CA GLU A 199 2.19 15.15 -7.94
C GLU A 199 0.85 15.26 -8.67
N VAL A 200 -0.09 14.32 -8.42
CA VAL A 200 -1.33 14.17 -9.21
C VAL A 200 -2.25 15.37 -9.08
N TYR A 201 -2.51 15.87 -7.85
CA TYR A 201 -3.39 17.02 -7.66
C TYR A 201 -2.95 18.23 -8.49
N GLN A 202 -1.66 18.58 -8.39
CA GLN A 202 -1.10 19.72 -9.13
C GLN A 202 -1.15 19.49 -10.65
N ALA A 203 -0.88 18.26 -11.09
CA ALA A 203 -0.92 17.93 -12.52
C ALA A 203 -2.34 18.00 -13.12
N LEU A 204 -3.35 17.58 -12.35
CA LEU A 204 -4.76 17.74 -12.72
C LEU A 204 -5.18 19.20 -12.73
N GLN A 205 -4.79 19.97 -11.72
CA GLN A 205 -5.11 21.38 -11.58
C GLN A 205 -4.54 22.23 -12.74
N THR A 206 -3.32 21.91 -13.15
CA THR A 206 -2.62 22.67 -14.22
C THR A 206 -2.81 22.10 -15.61
N GLY A 207 -3.53 20.98 -15.77
CA GLY A 207 -3.78 20.34 -17.06
C GLY A 207 -2.56 19.64 -17.68
N VAL A 208 -1.55 19.29 -16.86
CA VAL A 208 -0.43 18.42 -17.29
C VAL A 208 -0.97 17.04 -17.64
N VAL A 209 -1.97 16.57 -16.91
CA VAL A 209 -2.82 15.44 -17.27
C VAL A 209 -4.29 15.85 -17.27
N ASP A 210 -5.08 15.23 -18.13
CA ASP A 210 -6.51 15.53 -18.29
C ASP A 210 -7.37 14.80 -17.29
N GLY A 211 -6.88 13.68 -16.75
CA GLY A 211 -7.58 12.85 -15.80
C GLY A 211 -6.69 11.85 -15.09
N CYS A 212 -7.28 11.08 -14.20
CA CYS A 212 -6.60 9.98 -13.50
C CYS A 212 -7.57 8.85 -13.18
N GLU A 213 -7.02 7.67 -12.91
CA GLU A 213 -7.75 6.58 -12.27
C GLU A 213 -7.39 6.50 -10.80
N ASN A 214 -8.34 6.21 -9.94
CA ASN A 214 -8.15 5.92 -8.51
C ASN A 214 -9.43 5.42 -7.86
N THR A 215 -9.36 5.10 -6.56
CA THR A 215 -10.51 4.71 -5.74
C THR A 215 -11.19 5.91 -5.09
N PRO A 216 -12.45 5.81 -4.67
CA PRO A 216 -13.18 6.92 -4.04
C PRO A 216 -12.47 7.55 -2.84
N SER A 217 -11.93 6.73 -1.92
CA SER A 217 -11.21 7.21 -0.74
C SER A 217 -9.99 8.07 -1.09
N ASN A 218 -9.24 7.67 -2.13
CA ASN A 218 -8.10 8.44 -2.60
C ASN A 218 -8.52 9.73 -3.32
N TYR A 219 -9.59 9.70 -4.12
CA TYR A 219 -10.14 10.92 -4.74
C TYR A 219 -10.55 11.96 -3.71
N PHE A 220 -11.24 11.51 -2.66
CA PHE A 220 -11.75 12.41 -1.62
C PHE A 220 -10.60 12.98 -0.78
N THR A 221 -9.77 12.14 -0.20
CA THR A 221 -8.71 12.55 0.74
C THR A 221 -7.60 13.37 0.08
N GLN A 222 -7.32 13.14 -1.22
CA GLN A 222 -6.39 13.95 -2.01
C GLN A 222 -7.06 15.13 -2.73
N LYS A 223 -8.37 15.31 -2.54
CA LYS A 223 -9.15 16.42 -3.10
C LYS A 223 -9.15 16.46 -4.64
N PHE A 224 -8.94 15.33 -5.32
CA PHE A 224 -8.93 15.29 -6.78
C PHE A 224 -10.28 15.72 -7.36
N HIS A 225 -11.39 15.43 -6.65
CA HIS A 225 -12.74 15.88 -7.01
C HIS A 225 -12.89 17.41 -7.02
N GLU A 226 -11.98 18.18 -6.44
CA GLU A 226 -12.01 19.65 -6.49
C GLU A 226 -11.43 20.22 -7.78
N VAL A 227 -10.63 19.43 -8.51
CA VAL A 227 -9.91 19.81 -9.73
C VAL A 227 -10.29 18.96 -10.94
N GLN A 228 -11.32 18.13 -10.82
CA GLN A 228 -11.88 17.29 -11.88
C GLN A 228 -13.39 17.51 -11.98
N LYS A 229 -13.88 17.81 -13.18
CA LYS A 229 -15.31 18.13 -13.39
C LYS A 229 -16.21 16.91 -13.40
N ASP A 230 -15.68 15.77 -13.89
CA ASP A 230 -16.44 14.56 -14.12
C ASP A 230 -15.68 13.35 -13.60
N ILE A 231 -16.36 12.43 -12.92
CA ILE A 231 -15.86 11.14 -12.48
C ILE A 231 -16.80 10.05 -12.99
N THR A 232 -16.26 9.09 -13.73
CA THR A 232 -17.01 7.90 -14.14
C THR A 232 -16.74 6.77 -13.14
N VAL A 233 -17.80 6.35 -12.46
CA VAL A 233 -17.84 5.23 -11.52
C VAL A 233 -17.91 3.95 -12.32
N SER A 234 -16.73 3.47 -12.77
CA SER A 234 -16.59 2.38 -13.72
C SER A 234 -16.25 1.04 -13.07
N TYR A 235 -15.57 1.07 -11.91
CA TYR A 235 -15.08 -0.11 -11.20
C TYR A 235 -14.36 -1.12 -12.10
N HIS A 236 -13.56 -0.57 -13.04
CA HIS A 236 -12.93 -1.33 -14.12
C HIS A 236 -11.65 -2.07 -13.70
N ALA A 237 -11.02 -1.70 -12.61
CA ALA A 237 -9.84 -2.36 -12.06
C ALA A 237 -9.84 -2.25 -10.54
N HIS A 238 -9.03 -3.05 -9.86
CA HIS A 238 -8.94 -3.07 -8.41
C HIS A 238 -7.61 -2.47 -7.95
N LEU A 239 -7.63 -1.63 -6.90
CA LEU A 239 -6.42 -1.09 -6.29
C LEU A 239 -6.08 -1.87 -5.02
N GLN A 240 -4.94 -2.51 -5.05
CA GLN A 240 -4.40 -3.25 -3.93
C GLN A 240 -3.04 -2.71 -3.50
N TYR A 241 -2.75 -2.85 -2.23
CA TYR A 241 -1.45 -2.57 -1.64
C TYR A 241 -0.82 -3.84 -1.09
N ALA A 242 0.49 -3.90 -1.16
CA ALA A 242 1.26 -4.92 -0.46
C ALA A 242 2.04 -4.27 0.69
N VAL A 243 1.80 -4.71 1.91
CA VAL A 243 2.65 -4.33 3.05
C VAL A 243 3.91 -5.16 2.98
N ILE A 244 5.04 -4.49 2.83
CA ILE A 244 6.35 -5.10 2.63
C ILE A 244 7.37 -4.57 3.63
N VAL A 245 8.37 -5.40 3.93
CA VAL A 245 9.47 -5.05 4.85
C VAL A 245 10.83 -5.38 4.25
N ASN A 246 11.86 -4.65 4.71
CA ASN A 246 13.24 -5.02 4.44
C ASN A 246 13.53 -6.40 5.05
N ALA A 247 13.89 -7.38 4.23
CA ALA A 247 14.07 -8.77 4.65
C ALA A 247 15.17 -8.95 5.71
N LYS A 248 16.29 -8.22 5.59
CA LYS A 248 17.40 -8.28 6.54
C LYS A 248 16.98 -7.75 7.91
N PHE A 249 16.31 -6.60 7.93
CA PHE A 249 15.78 -6.01 9.17
C PHE A 249 14.79 -6.96 9.84
N TRP A 250 13.79 -7.44 9.09
CA TRP A 250 12.72 -8.27 9.65
C TRP A 250 13.21 -9.59 10.21
N LYS A 251 14.14 -10.26 9.51
CA LYS A 251 14.77 -11.50 9.97
C LYS A 251 15.68 -11.30 11.18
N ALA A 252 16.25 -10.12 11.36
CA ALA A 252 17.11 -9.78 12.51
C ALA A 252 16.32 -9.44 13.79
N LEU A 253 15.00 -9.25 13.72
CA LEU A 253 14.18 -9.05 14.91
C LEU A 253 14.25 -10.29 15.83
N PRO A 254 14.30 -10.10 17.18
CA PRO A 254 14.10 -11.21 18.12
C PRO A 254 12.82 -11.98 17.77
N ALA A 255 12.86 -13.30 17.87
CA ALA A 255 11.77 -14.16 17.41
C ALA A 255 10.43 -13.86 18.08
N ASP A 256 10.44 -13.55 19.40
CA ASP A 256 9.28 -13.14 20.17
C ASP A 256 8.70 -11.79 19.66
N VAL A 257 9.56 -10.81 19.40
CA VAL A 257 9.17 -9.50 18.89
C VAL A 257 8.60 -9.62 17.48
N ARG A 258 9.26 -10.40 16.61
CA ARG A 258 8.79 -10.63 15.24
C ARG A 258 7.43 -11.30 15.24
N GLY A 259 7.23 -12.39 15.99
CA GLY A 259 5.94 -13.07 16.06
C GLY A 259 4.80 -12.17 16.57
N GLN A 260 5.09 -11.27 17.50
CA GLN A 260 4.10 -10.29 17.98
C GLN A 260 3.81 -9.21 16.93
N ALA A 261 4.80 -8.77 16.18
CA ALA A 261 4.61 -7.83 15.07
C ALA A 261 3.83 -8.47 13.92
N GLU A 262 4.08 -9.75 13.59
CA GLU A 262 3.31 -10.51 12.62
C GLU A 262 1.84 -10.68 13.03
N LYS A 263 1.59 -10.98 14.32
CA LYS A 263 0.23 -10.99 14.89
C LYS A 263 -0.45 -9.63 14.74
N ALA A 264 0.25 -8.55 15.08
CA ALA A 264 -0.26 -7.18 14.93
C ALA A 264 -0.59 -6.85 13.46
N MET A 265 0.24 -7.30 12.51
CA MET A 265 0.00 -7.11 11.09
C MET A 265 -1.23 -7.87 10.61
N ASN A 266 -1.43 -9.11 11.04
CA ASN A 266 -2.61 -9.89 10.67
C ASN A 266 -3.90 -9.19 11.14
N GLU A 267 -3.96 -8.74 12.40
CA GLU A 267 -5.13 -8.03 12.93
C GLU A 267 -5.33 -6.65 12.26
N ALA A 268 -4.24 -5.92 11.96
CA ALA A 268 -4.32 -4.67 11.22
C ALA A 268 -4.79 -4.90 9.77
N THR A 269 -4.46 -6.04 9.17
CA THR A 269 -4.91 -6.44 7.84
C THR A 269 -6.40 -6.74 7.83
N ASP A 270 -6.89 -7.54 8.79
CA ASP A 270 -8.30 -7.83 8.91
C ASP A 270 -9.12 -6.54 9.14
N TYR A 271 -8.63 -5.65 9.99
CA TYR A 271 -9.23 -4.33 10.20
C TYR A 271 -9.26 -3.52 8.90
N THR A 272 -8.13 -3.36 8.22
CA THR A 272 -8.01 -2.54 7.00
C THR A 272 -8.98 -3.03 5.91
N ASN A 273 -8.98 -4.34 5.66
CA ASN A 273 -9.81 -4.94 4.62
C ASN A 273 -11.30 -4.91 4.99
N SER A 274 -11.65 -4.96 6.29
CA SER A 274 -13.04 -4.86 6.73
C SER A 274 -13.66 -3.46 6.57
N ILE A 275 -12.83 -2.40 6.54
CA ILE A 275 -13.32 -1.02 6.41
C ILE A 275 -13.25 -0.49 4.98
N ALA A 276 -12.52 -1.13 4.08
CA ALA A 276 -12.19 -0.59 2.75
C ALA A 276 -13.44 -0.25 1.92
N GLN A 277 -14.39 -1.16 1.83
CA GLN A 277 -15.63 -0.94 1.08
C GLN A 277 -16.42 0.25 1.65
N LYS A 278 -16.69 0.22 2.96
CA LYS A 278 -17.46 1.28 3.64
C LYS A 278 -16.81 2.66 3.48
N GLU A 279 -15.51 2.76 3.67
CA GLU A 279 -14.75 4.01 3.51
C GLU A 279 -14.81 4.55 2.08
N ASN A 280 -14.82 3.68 1.07
CA ASN A 280 -15.00 4.09 -0.32
C ASN A 280 -16.42 4.55 -0.62
N GLU A 281 -17.44 3.89 -0.07
CA GLU A 281 -18.84 4.30 -0.19
C GLU A 281 -19.08 5.68 0.47
N GLU A 282 -18.56 5.89 1.68
CA GLU A 282 -18.63 7.17 2.39
C GLU A 282 -17.90 8.28 1.63
N ALA A 283 -16.69 8.01 1.12
CA ALA A 283 -15.94 8.97 0.31
C ALA A 283 -16.68 9.35 -0.98
N LEU A 284 -17.31 8.38 -1.66
CA LEU A 284 -18.11 8.64 -2.85
C LEU A 284 -19.32 9.50 -2.54
N ALA A 285 -19.97 9.26 -1.39
CA ALA A 285 -21.10 10.08 -0.91
C ALA A 285 -20.67 11.53 -0.62
N GLU A 286 -19.53 11.73 0.04
CA GLU A 286 -18.98 13.07 0.32
C GLU A 286 -18.55 13.79 -0.97
N ILE A 287 -17.93 13.08 -1.95
CA ILE A 287 -17.63 13.62 -3.27
C ILE A 287 -18.92 14.13 -3.93
N LYS A 288 -19.98 13.31 -3.95
CA LYS A 288 -21.29 13.69 -4.52
C LYS A 288 -21.88 14.89 -3.81
N LYS A 289 -21.85 14.91 -2.48
CA LYS A 289 -22.38 15.99 -1.64
C LYS A 289 -21.63 17.31 -1.84
N SER A 290 -20.35 17.26 -2.18
CA SER A 290 -19.53 18.46 -2.42
C SER A 290 -20.04 19.30 -3.59
N GLY A 291 -20.73 18.70 -4.55
CA GLY A 291 -21.24 19.36 -5.76
C GLY A 291 -20.16 19.90 -6.70
N LYS A 292 -18.87 19.59 -6.43
CA LYS A 292 -17.73 20.10 -7.24
C LYS A 292 -17.45 19.28 -8.48
N THR A 293 -17.93 18.02 -8.51
CA THR A 293 -17.75 17.09 -9.63
C THR A 293 -19.03 16.32 -9.90
N THR A 294 -19.28 15.99 -11.15
CA THR A 294 -20.42 15.18 -11.58
C THR A 294 -20.04 13.71 -11.60
N LEU A 295 -20.84 12.86 -10.94
CA LEU A 295 -20.65 11.41 -10.97
C LEU A 295 -21.48 10.80 -12.11
N HIS A 296 -20.82 10.01 -12.93
CA HIS A 296 -21.43 9.24 -14.02
C HIS A 296 -21.35 7.74 -13.72
N TYR A 297 -22.45 7.04 -13.91
CA TYR A 297 -22.54 5.59 -13.71
C TYR A 297 -22.77 4.92 -15.07
N LEU A 298 -21.92 3.95 -15.39
CA LEU A 298 -22.05 3.20 -16.64
C LEU A 298 -23.27 2.28 -16.62
N THR A 299 -24.05 2.31 -17.67
CA THR A 299 -25.05 1.27 -17.94
C THR A 299 -24.35 -0.05 -18.29
N ASP A 300 -25.10 -1.18 -18.27
CA ASP A 300 -24.52 -2.47 -18.62
C ASP A 300 -23.99 -2.50 -20.06
N ALA A 301 -24.67 -1.87 -20.99
CA ALA A 301 -24.22 -1.73 -22.38
C ALA A 301 -22.89 -0.95 -22.48
N GLN A 302 -22.73 0.13 -21.68
CA GLN A 302 -21.49 0.91 -21.64
C GLN A 302 -20.36 0.14 -20.96
N LYS A 303 -20.63 -0.62 -19.90
CA LYS A 303 -19.65 -1.53 -19.29
C LYS A 303 -19.14 -2.56 -20.29
N VAL A 304 -20.05 -3.18 -21.06
CA VAL A 304 -19.69 -4.12 -22.12
C VAL A 304 -18.85 -3.45 -23.21
N ALA A 305 -19.17 -2.21 -23.58
CA ALA A 305 -18.36 -1.46 -24.54
C ALA A 305 -16.93 -1.22 -24.03
N TRP A 306 -16.77 -0.87 -22.75
CA TRP A 306 -15.46 -0.73 -22.13
C TRP A 306 -14.70 -2.06 -22.05
N GLN A 307 -15.38 -3.14 -21.63
CA GLN A 307 -14.80 -4.49 -21.59
C GLN A 307 -14.27 -4.90 -22.96
N ASN A 308 -15.05 -4.69 -24.02
CA ASN A 308 -14.62 -5.01 -25.37
C ASN A 308 -13.42 -4.18 -25.83
N ALA A 309 -13.37 -2.89 -25.49
CA ALA A 309 -12.25 -2.02 -25.81
C ALA A 309 -10.96 -2.40 -25.07
N MET A 310 -11.07 -2.85 -23.81
CA MET A 310 -9.93 -3.28 -22.99
C MET A 310 -9.54 -4.74 -23.19
N HIS A 311 -10.40 -5.56 -23.84
CA HIS A 311 -10.17 -7.00 -24.02
C HIS A 311 -8.82 -7.36 -24.67
N PRO A 312 -8.30 -6.60 -25.66
CA PRO A 312 -6.98 -6.90 -26.24
C PRO A 312 -5.85 -6.93 -25.21
N THR A 313 -6.02 -6.25 -24.06
CA THR A 313 -5.06 -6.27 -22.95
C THR A 313 -4.85 -7.68 -22.40
N TYR A 314 -5.89 -8.53 -22.33
CA TYR A 314 -5.79 -9.91 -21.83
C TYR A 314 -4.87 -10.77 -22.70
N ALA A 315 -5.04 -10.72 -24.01
CA ALA A 315 -4.17 -11.48 -24.93
C ALA A 315 -2.71 -11.00 -24.84
N TRP A 316 -2.50 -9.69 -24.70
CA TRP A 316 -1.17 -9.11 -24.54
C TRP A 316 -0.55 -9.43 -23.18
N ALA A 317 -1.34 -9.52 -22.10
CA ALA A 317 -0.88 -9.74 -20.74
C ALA A 317 -0.01 -11.00 -20.61
N LYS A 318 -0.34 -12.09 -21.32
CA LYS A 318 0.45 -13.33 -21.30
C LYS A 318 1.90 -13.10 -21.68
N SER A 319 2.17 -12.27 -22.66
CA SER A 319 3.53 -11.91 -23.08
C SER A 319 4.23 -11.01 -22.06
N ARG A 320 3.47 -10.23 -21.32
CA ARG A 320 3.97 -9.26 -20.33
C ARG A 320 4.29 -9.90 -18.98
N VAL A 321 3.32 -10.61 -18.40
CA VAL A 321 3.42 -11.14 -17.02
C VAL A 321 3.80 -12.61 -16.95
N GLY A 322 3.68 -13.36 -18.08
CA GLY A 322 3.92 -14.80 -18.17
C GLY A 322 2.66 -15.62 -17.97
N GLY A 323 2.67 -16.86 -18.48
CA GLY A 323 1.52 -17.78 -18.42
C GLY A 323 1.26 -18.30 -17.00
N GLU A 324 2.32 -18.56 -16.22
CA GLU A 324 2.21 -19.19 -14.90
C GLU A 324 1.30 -18.41 -13.94
N VAL A 325 1.44 -17.07 -13.87
CA VAL A 325 0.57 -16.24 -13.01
C VAL A 325 -0.86 -16.21 -13.51
N LEU A 326 -1.08 -16.19 -14.84
CA LEU A 326 -2.42 -16.19 -15.41
C LEU A 326 -3.13 -17.53 -15.19
N ASP A 327 -2.42 -18.66 -15.30
CA ASP A 327 -2.96 -19.98 -15.00
C ASP A 327 -3.32 -20.12 -13.51
N LEU A 328 -2.50 -19.54 -12.63
CA LEU A 328 -2.78 -19.51 -11.20
C LEU A 328 -4.01 -18.64 -10.88
N ILE A 329 -4.12 -17.47 -11.48
CA ILE A 329 -5.28 -16.59 -11.37
C ILE A 329 -6.55 -17.32 -11.90
N ALA A 330 -6.47 -17.91 -13.09
CA ALA A 330 -7.60 -18.64 -13.67
C ALA A 330 -8.12 -19.72 -12.73
N LYS A 331 -7.21 -20.46 -12.09
CA LYS A 331 -7.54 -21.51 -11.12
C LYS A 331 -8.15 -20.94 -9.84
N GLU A 332 -7.52 -19.93 -9.24
CA GLU A 332 -7.98 -19.35 -7.96
C GLU A 332 -9.32 -18.64 -8.08
N LEU A 333 -9.56 -17.94 -9.19
CA LEU A 333 -10.78 -17.17 -9.41
C LEU A 333 -11.85 -17.98 -10.18
N ASN A 334 -11.53 -19.17 -10.66
CA ASN A 334 -12.39 -19.97 -11.53
C ASN A 334 -12.88 -19.20 -12.76
N VAL A 335 -11.98 -18.47 -13.42
CA VAL A 335 -12.24 -17.65 -14.61
C VAL A 335 -11.40 -18.10 -15.80
N LYS A 336 -11.84 -17.77 -17.00
CA LYS A 336 -11.02 -17.93 -18.22
C LYS A 336 -10.24 -16.67 -18.48
N MET A 337 -8.94 -16.80 -18.69
CA MET A 337 -8.02 -15.69 -19.00
C MET A 337 -7.82 -15.58 -20.54
N ASN A 338 -8.94 -15.49 -21.27
CA ASN A 338 -8.92 -15.43 -22.75
C ASN A 338 -9.02 -14.00 -23.23
#